data_390a7400d82f42d55de758077004a3be
#
_entry.id   390a7400d82f42d55de758077004a3be
#
_cell.length_a   1.000
_cell.length_b   1.000
_cell.length_c   1.000
_cell.angle_alpha   90.00
_cell.angle_beta   90.00
_cell.angle_gamma   90.00
#
_symmetry.space_group_name_H-M   'P 1'
#
loop_
_entity.id
_entity.type
_entity.pdbx_description
1 polymer ?
#
loop_
_entity_poly.entity_id
_entity_poly.type
_entity_poly.pdbx_seq_one_letter_code
_entity_poly.pdbx_strand_id
1 'polypeptide(L)'
;MVKFIGGKRHTINPSCQNVEADLLFDFFDTQKCSIRLSRPHEFSTSLAKLLCLSDELFENDAGVNAYITPYPSESKVEQGFAPHYDDVDTFLLQLEGKK
;
A
#
# COMPACT_ATOMS: atom_id res chain seq x y z
N MET A 1 -2.84 8.10 -0.38
CA MET A 1 -3.75 7.53 0.63
C MET A 1 -5.13 7.33 0.03
N VAL A 2 -5.87 6.35 0.49
CA VAL A 2 -7.21 6.00 -0.06
C VAL A 2 -8.19 5.78 1.08
N LYS A 3 -9.40 6.28 0.92
CA LYS A 3 -10.51 6.04 1.83
C LYS A 3 -11.77 5.70 1.04
N PHE A 4 -12.61 4.81 1.57
CA PHE A 4 -13.94 4.53 1.02
C PHE A 4 -15.00 5.27 1.82
N ILE A 5 -15.83 6.05 1.13
CA ILE A 5 -16.95 6.79 1.73
C ILE A 5 -18.19 6.47 0.91
N GLY A 6 -19.20 5.86 1.54
CA GLY A 6 -20.44 5.49 0.84
C GLY A 6 -20.22 4.53 -0.34
N GLY A 7 -19.26 3.63 -0.25
CA GLY A 7 -18.91 2.68 -1.31
C GLY A 7 -18.09 3.27 -2.48
N LYS A 8 -17.73 4.55 -2.41
CA LYS A 8 -16.87 5.20 -3.42
C LYS A 8 -15.47 5.41 -2.91
N ARG A 9 -14.49 5.17 -3.79
CA ARG A 9 -13.07 5.42 -3.51
C ARG A 9 -12.77 6.92 -3.60
N HIS A 10 -12.14 7.44 -2.56
CA HIS A 10 -11.56 8.78 -2.53
C HIS A 10 -10.04 8.67 -2.37
N THR A 11 -9.32 9.27 -3.31
CA THR A 11 -7.87 9.41 -3.19
C THR A 11 -7.56 10.72 -2.50
N ILE A 12 -6.83 10.63 -1.38
CA ILE A 12 -6.45 11.77 -0.56
C ILE A 12 -4.94 11.91 -0.67
N ASN A 13 -4.49 12.77 -1.57
CA ASN A 13 -3.08 13.12 -1.64
C ASN A 13 -2.93 14.57 -1.20
N PRO A 14 -2.04 14.84 -0.23
CA PRO A 14 -1.68 16.21 0.07
C PRO A 14 -1.17 16.92 -1.19
N SER A 15 -1.45 18.20 -1.31
CA SER A 15 -1.04 19.01 -2.46
C SER A 15 0.48 19.27 -2.53
N CYS A 16 1.22 18.86 -1.50
CA CYS A 16 2.67 18.99 -1.41
C CYS A 16 3.38 17.75 -2.02
N GLN A 17 4.56 17.96 -2.57
CA GLN A 17 5.36 16.88 -3.15
C GLN A 17 5.85 15.88 -2.10
N ASN A 18 6.06 16.32 -0.87
CA ASN A 18 6.45 15.49 0.26
C ASN A 18 5.32 15.42 1.28
N VAL A 19 5.04 14.23 1.76
CA VAL A 19 4.05 14.00 2.83
C VAL A 19 4.78 13.98 4.16
N GLU A 20 4.40 14.85 5.06
CA GLU A 20 4.90 14.84 6.44
C GLU A 20 4.42 13.57 7.17
N ALA A 21 5.31 12.94 7.93
CA ALA A 21 5.02 11.69 8.61
C ALA A 21 3.83 11.82 9.58
N ASP A 22 3.77 12.90 10.35
CA ASP A 22 2.69 13.15 11.31
C ASP A 22 1.33 13.25 10.62
N LEU A 23 1.28 13.92 9.45
CA LEU A 23 0.07 14.00 8.65
C LEU A 23 -0.35 12.63 8.11
N LEU A 24 0.61 11.83 7.66
CA LEU A 24 0.36 10.48 7.18
C LEU A 24 -0.25 9.60 8.28
N PHE A 25 0.32 9.63 9.49
CA PHE A 25 -0.17 8.86 10.62
C PHE A 25 -1.52 9.36 11.12
N ASP A 26 -1.80 10.66 11.11
CA ASP A 26 -3.13 11.17 11.42
C ASP A 26 -4.18 10.63 10.43
N PHE A 27 -3.91 10.64 9.13
CA PHE A 27 -4.81 10.05 8.14
C PHE A 27 -5.00 8.54 8.34
N PHE A 28 -3.97 7.83 8.71
CA PHE A 28 -4.03 6.40 8.96
C PHE A 28 -4.81 6.05 10.23
N ASP A 29 -4.44 6.68 11.36
CA ASP A 29 -4.97 6.34 12.68
C ASP A 29 -6.35 6.93 12.94
N THR A 30 -6.53 8.22 12.61
CA THR A 30 -7.76 8.96 12.92
C THR A 30 -8.80 8.79 11.82
N GLN A 31 -8.39 8.95 10.56
CA GLN A 31 -9.32 8.93 9.43
C GLN A 31 -9.46 7.55 8.79
N LYS A 32 -8.72 6.56 9.27
CA LYS A 32 -8.72 5.17 8.77
C LYS A 32 -8.47 5.07 7.26
N CYS A 33 -7.55 5.89 6.75
CA CYS A 33 -7.13 5.83 5.37
C CYS A 33 -6.12 4.71 5.14
N SER A 34 -6.28 3.93 4.10
CA SER A 34 -5.24 3.01 3.65
C SER A 34 -4.11 3.75 2.93
N ILE A 35 -2.89 3.30 3.14
CA ILE A 35 -1.69 3.87 2.57
C ILE A 35 -1.16 2.93 1.49
N ARG A 36 -0.78 3.49 0.34
CA ARG A 36 0.04 2.82 -0.66
C ARG A 36 1.38 3.53 -0.75
N LEU A 37 2.46 2.79 -0.54
CA LEU A 37 3.81 3.23 -0.82
C LEU A 37 4.22 2.67 -2.18
N SER A 38 4.49 3.54 -3.13
CA SER A 38 4.98 3.14 -4.44
C SER A 38 6.50 3.09 -4.43
N ARG A 39 7.06 2.03 -4.99
CA ARG A 39 8.50 1.83 -5.16
C ARG A 39 9.32 1.97 -3.85
N PRO A 40 8.90 1.35 -2.73
CA PRO A 40 9.62 1.49 -1.45
C PRO A 40 11.05 0.89 -1.49
N HIS A 41 11.38 0.08 -2.49
CA HIS A 41 12.73 -0.45 -2.73
C HIS A 41 13.76 0.64 -3.04
N GLU A 42 13.34 1.82 -3.50
CA GLU A 42 14.25 2.96 -3.70
C GLU A 42 14.80 3.51 -2.38
N PHE A 43 14.12 3.23 -1.28
CA PHE A 43 14.45 3.73 0.06
C PHE A 43 14.79 2.62 1.05
N SER A 44 14.74 1.35 0.63
CA SER A 44 15.01 0.19 1.48
C SER A 44 15.93 -0.81 0.81
N THR A 45 17.13 -0.96 1.34
CA THR A 45 18.12 -1.93 0.85
C THR A 45 17.61 -3.37 0.91
N SER A 46 16.81 -3.71 1.93
CA SER A 46 16.22 -5.06 2.05
C SER A 46 15.22 -5.34 0.94
N LEU A 47 14.38 -4.37 0.60
CA LEU A 47 13.44 -4.51 -0.51
C LEU A 47 14.15 -4.51 -1.87
N ALA A 48 15.19 -3.71 -2.03
CA ALA A 48 16.00 -3.73 -3.24
C ALA A 48 16.65 -5.11 -3.46
N LYS A 49 17.19 -5.73 -2.41
CA LYS A 49 17.74 -7.09 -2.49
C LYS A 49 16.66 -8.12 -2.82
N LEU A 50 15.48 -8.01 -2.24
CA LEU A 50 14.35 -8.90 -2.57
C LEU A 50 13.97 -8.80 -4.05
N LEU A 51 13.94 -7.59 -4.60
CA LEU A 51 13.69 -7.39 -6.03
C LEU A 51 14.77 -8.04 -6.90
N CYS A 52 16.05 -7.81 -6.61
CA CYS A 52 17.13 -8.44 -7.37
C CYS A 52 17.01 -9.97 -7.38
N LEU A 53 16.66 -10.57 -6.25
CA LEU A 53 16.40 -12.01 -6.19
C LEU A 53 15.19 -12.45 -7.02
N SER A 54 14.15 -11.63 -7.07
CA SER A 54 12.96 -11.89 -7.88
C SER A 54 13.28 -11.79 -9.37
N ASP A 55 14.04 -10.78 -9.77
CA ASP A 55 14.48 -10.58 -11.17
C ASP A 55 15.33 -11.78 -11.64
N GLU A 56 16.25 -12.27 -10.80
CA GLU A 56 17.05 -13.47 -11.10
C GLU A 56 16.19 -14.74 -11.17
N LEU A 57 15.20 -14.88 -10.28
CA LEU A 57 14.37 -16.09 -10.22
C LEU A 57 13.37 -16.19 -11.36
N PHE A 58 12.79 -15.06 -11.75
CA PHE A 58 11.72 -15.00 -12.77
C PHE A 58 12.21 -14.53 -14.13
N GLU A 59 13.49 -14.21 -14.26
CA GLU A 59 14.12 -13.71 -15.50
C GLU A 59 13.36 -12.48 -16.09
N ASN A 60 12.83 -11.63 -15.19
CA ASN A 60 12.02 -10.48 -15.57
C ASN A 60 12.14 -9.35 -14.56
N ASP A 61 11.96 -8.12 -15.01
CA ASP A 61 11.99 -6.94 -14.14
C ASP A 61 10.79 -6.95 -13.18
N ALA A 62 11.04 -6.89 -11.89
CA ALA A 62 10.02 -6.80 -10.87
C ALA A 62 9.89 -5.37 -10.30
N GLY A 63 8.69 -5.05 -9.86
CA GLY A 63 8.41 -3.85 -9.10
C GLY A 63 7.74 -4.19 -7.76
N VAL A 64 7.89 -3.35 -6.76
CA VAL A 64 7.23 -3.55 -5.47
C VAL A 64 6.42 -2.34 -5.05
N ASN A 65 5.22 -2.59 -4.54
CA ASN A 65 4.40 -1.63 -3.81
C ASN A 65 4.10 -2.20 -2.42
N ALA A 66 4.03 -1.35 -1.42
CA ALA A 66 3.55 -1.74 -0.10
C ALA A 66 2.16 -1.15 0.16
N TYR A 67 1.30 -1.94 0.77
CA TYR A 67 -0.07 -1.56 1.10
C TYR A 67 -0.27 -1.76 2.60
N ILE A 68 -0.70 -0.70 3.28
CA ILE A 68 -0.94 -0.70 4.71
C ILE A 68 -2.40 -0.29 4.92
N THR A 69 -3.18 -1.18 5.52
CA THR A 69 -4.60 -0.91 5.81
C THR A 69 -4.78 -0.89 7.32
N PRO A 70 -5.44 0.14 7.88
CA PRO A 70 -5.68 0.21 9.31
C PRO A 70 -6.59 -0.94 9.76
N TYR A 71 -6.46 -1.34 11.01
CA TYR A 71 -7.33 -2.36 11.59
C TYR A 71 -8.79 -1.88 11.54
N PRO A 72 -9.74 -2.70 11.07
CA PRO A 72 -11.14 -2.30 11.02
C PRO A 72 -11.66 -2.04 12.43
N SER A 73 -12.47 -1.01 12.59
CA SER A 73 -13.25 -0.84 13.82
C SER A 73 -14.27 -1.98 13.94
N GLU A 74 -14.55 -2.41 15.15
CA GLU A 74 -15.27 -3.66 15.51
C GLU A 74 -16.59 -3.96 14.76
N SER A 75 -17.13 -3.05 13.98
CA SER A 75 -18.44 -3.18 13.34
C SER A 75 -18.45 -3.20 11.82
N LYS A 76 -17.32 -2.98 11.13
CA LYS A 76 -17.29 -2.96 9.65
C LYS A 76 -15.98 -3.53 9.11
N VAL A 77 -16.10 -4.49 8.20
CA VAL A 77 -14.98 -4.86 7.31
C VAL A 77 -14.73 -3.67 6.39
N GLU A 78 -13.70 -2.89 6.66
CA GLU A 78 -13.31 -1.79 5.78
C GLU A 78 -12.39 -2.32 4.69
N GLN A 79 -12.81 -2.13 3.46
CA GLN A 79 -12.01 -2.48 2.30
C GLN A 79 -10.90 -1.44 2.10
N GLY A 80 -9.65 -1.87 2.16
CA GLY A 80 -8.52 -0.96 1.99
C GLY A 80 -8.38 -0.39 0.59
N PHE A 81 -8.62 -1.22 -0.43
CA PHE A 81 -8.53 -0.85 -1.84
C PHE A 81 -9.66 -1.46 -2.64
N ALA A 82 -10.13 -0.76 -3.69
CA ALA A 82 -11.16 -1.29 -4.57
C ALA A 82 -10.67 -2.55 -5.29
N PRO A 83 -11.56 -3.52 -5.58
CA PRO A 83 -11.24 -4.62 -6.46
C PRO A 83 -10.76 -4.08 -7.81
N HIS A 84 -9.65 -4.59 -8.29
CA HIS A 84 -9.06 -4.26 -9.59
C HIS A 84 -8.23 -5.44 -10.06
N TYR A 85 -7.82 -5.41 -11.29
CA TYR A 85 -6.81 -6.32 -11.84
C TYR A 85 -5.64 -5.48 -12.38
N ASP A 86 -4.47 -6.06 -12.29
CA ASP A 86 -3.26 -5.49 -12.88
C ASP A 86 -2.91 -6.31 -14.14
N ASP A 87 -2.31 -5.66 -15.11
CA ASP A 87 -1.90 -6.25 -16.39
C ASP A 87 -0.53 -6.95 -16.30
N VAL A 88 -0.19 -7.39 -15.08
CA VAL A 88 1.08 -8.05 -14.74
C VAL A 88 0.83 -9.15 -13.73
N ASP A 89 1.69 -10.16 -13.72
CA ASP A 89 1.70 -11.17 -12.67
C ASP A 89 2.04 -10.55 -11.33
N THR A 90 1.29 -10.92 -10.29
CA THR A 90 1.41 -10.29 -8.97
C THR A 90 1.62 -11.32 -7.89
N PHE A 91 2.68 -11.14 -7.10
CA PHE A 91 2.94 -11.89 -5.88
C PHE A 91 2.52 -11.07 -4.66
N LEU A 92 1.74 -11.66 -3.77
CA LEU A 92 1.29 -11.03 -2.54
C LEU A 92 2.06 -11.59 -1.35
N LEU A 93 2.89 -10.77 -0.75
CA LEU A 93 3.62 -11.08 0.47
C LEU A 93 2.89 -10.46 1.67
N GLN A 94 2.23 -11.29 2.48
CA GLN A 94 1.59 -10.84 3.72
C GLN A 94 2.66 -10.67 4.80
N LEU A 95 2.84 -9.44 5.31
CA LEU A 95 3.81 -9.14 6.36
C LEU A 95 3.17 -9.13 7.75
N GLU A 96 1.99 -8.56 7.87
CA GLU A 96 1.26 -8.45 9.14
C GLU A 96 -0.25 -8.58 8.93
N GLY A 97 -0.96 -8.85 10.03
CA GLY A 97 -2.42 -8.88 10.06
C GLY A 97 -3.04 -10.14 9.47
N LYS A 98 -4.30 -10.01 9.10
CA LYS A 98 -5.10 -11.05 8.43
C LYS A 98 -5.76 -10.47 7.18
N LYS A 99 -5.77 -11.25 6.14
CA LYS A 99 -6.45 -10.92 4.89
C LYS A 99 -7.60 -11.90 4.64
#